data_4e458b6ea35f5bd253bfc3d500a132f5
#
_entry.id   4e458b6ea35f5bd253bfc3d500a132f5
#
_cell.length_a   1.000
_cell.length_b   1.000
_cell.length_c   1.000
_cell.angle_alpha   90.00
_cell.angle_beta   90.00
_cell.angle_gamma   90.00
#
_symmetry.space_group_name_H-M   'P 1'
#
loop_
_entity.id
_entity.type
_entity.pdbx_description
1 polymer ?
#
loop_
_entity_poly.entity_id
_entity_poly.type
_entity_poly.pdbx_seq_one_letter_code
_entity_poly.pdbx_strand_id
1 'polypeptide(L)'
;ILAHYGTEEHKEKYLKPLLDGEIVSCFSMTEPHAGADPTMFKCMAVEDGDDYVINGEKWYSSNARHASFLIVMVVTDPEAAPHQRMSQFIVPAETPGINILRNVGVGTEAPGKGSHGYIRYEDVRVPKSNMLGPRGQAFAVAQTRLGGGRIHHAMRTLGQIKKAFDMMCERALSRQTKGEILADKQMVQEKIADSWIEMEQFRLLVLRTAWRIDQYNDYLKVRKDIAAIKAAMPKVYHDVVSRALHIHGSLGISNEMPFTSMLIGSYAMGLADGPTEVHKVTVARQVLRDYEPSQDLFPSYSLPRRQEDAIALYGDQIEREIATW
;
A
#
# COMPACT_ATOMS: atom_id res chain seq x y z
N ILE A 1 1.78 16.44 -1.09
CA ILE A 1 1.95 16.97 -2.44
C ILE A 1 1.87 18.49 -2.43
N LEU A 2 0.78 19.10 -1.96
CA LEU A 2 0.60 20.57 -1.93
C LEU A 2 1.77 21.30 -1.27
N ALA A 3 2.28 20.80 -0.14
CA ALA A 3 3.38 21.42 0.58
C ALA A 3 4.68 21.49 -0.24
N HIS A 4 4.96 20.47 -1.08
CA HIS A 4 6.20 20.39 -1.86
C HIS A 4 6.10 21.00 -3.26
N TYR A 5 4.93 20.84 -3.90
CA TYR A 5 4.74 21.16 -5.32
C TYR A 5 3.75 22.30 -5.57
N GLY A 6 3.01 22.72 -4.53
CA GLY A 6 2.09 23.85 -4.63
C GLY A 6 2.81 25.18 -4.70
N THR A 7 2.27 26.12 -5.49
CA THR A 7 2.65 27.53 -5.43
C THR A 7 2.23 28.14 -4.10
N GLU A 8 2.70 29.35 -3.77
CA GLU A 8 2.26 30.03 -2.54
C GLU A 8 0.74 30.27 -2.57
N GLU A 9 0.16 30.59 -3.73
CA GLU A 9 -1.29 30.71 -3.90
C GLU A 9 -2.01 29.39 -3.61
N HIS A 10 -1.48 28.24 -4.10
CA HIS A 10 -2.03 26.91 -3.80
C HIS A 10 -1.95 26.59 -2.31
N LYS A 11 -0.88 26.99 -1.63
CA LYS A 11 -0.70 26.75 -0.20
C LYS A 11 -1.70 27.56 0.63
N GLU A 12 -1.85 28.83 0.34
CA GLU A 12 -2.81 29.68 1.04
C GLU A 12 -4.26 29.24 0.80
N LYS A 13 -4.60 28.93 -0.45
CA LYS A 13 -5.98 28.61 -0.84
C LYS A 13 -6.43 27.20 -0.45
N TYR A 14 -5.51 26.22 -0.48
CA TYR A 14 -5.86 24.81 -0.32
C TYR A 14 -5.12 24.13 0.84
N LEU A 15 -3.80 24.35 1.00
CA LEU A 15 -3.04 23.63 2.02
C LEU A 15 -3.39 24.11 3.42
N LYS A 16 -3.42 25.42 3.65
CA LYS A 16 -3.71 25.98 4.96
C LYS A 16 -5.08 25.58 5.49
N PRO A 17 -6.21 25.80 4.78
CA PRO A 17 -7.51 25.36 5.27
C PRO A 17 -7.65 23.84 5.35
N LEU A 18 -6.89 23.07 4.54
CA LEU A 18 -6.85 21.61 4.65
C LEU A 18 -6.17 21.17 5.97
N LEU A 19 -5.10 21.83 6.38
CA LEU A 19 -4.41 21.57 7.65
C LEU A 19 -5.25 21.99 8.86
N ASP A 20 -6.00 23.07 8.73
CA ASP A 20 -6.91 23.57 9.77
C ASP A 20 -8.21 22.73 9.86
N GLY A 21 -8.40 21.77 8.94
CA GLY A 21 -9.57 20.88 8.91
C GLY A 21 -10.86 21.55 8.40
N GLU A 22 -10.76 22.71 7.79
CA GLU A 22 -11.90 23.48 7.25
C GLU A 22 -12.42 22.91 5.93
N ILE A 23 -11.52 22.29 5.14
CA ILE A 23 -11.85 21.68 3.84
C ILE A 23 -11.33 20.25 3.74
N VAL A 24 -11.91 19.49 2.81
CA VAL A 24 -11.53 18.11 2.49
C VAL A 24 -11.07 18.04 1.03
N SER A 25 -10.03 17.25 0.78
CA SER A 25 -9.54 17.00 -0.58
C SER A 25 -9.85 15.58 -1.05
N CYS A 26 -9.88 15.40 -2.37
CA CYS A 26 -9.95 14.11 -3.02
C CYS A 26 -8.74 13.91 -3.95
N PHE A 27 -8.10 12.74 -3.88
CA PHE A 27 -7.08 12.35 -4.85
C PHE A 27 -7.71 11.44 -5.91
N SER A 28 -7.84 11.97 -7.14
CA SER A 28 -8.53 11.33 -8.26
C SER A 28 -7.51 10.84 -9.29
N MET A 29 -7.07 9.58 -9.14
CA MET A 29 -5.99 9.01 -9.94
C MET A 29 -6.45 7.82 -10.78
N THR A 30 -6.97 6.77 -10.14
CA THR A 30 -7.26 5.48 -10.77
C THR A 30 -8.40 5.58 -11.79
N GLU A 31 -8.33 4.82 -12.87
CA GLU A 31 -9.35 4.71 -13.90
C GLU A 31 -10.01 3.33 -13.90
N PRO A 32 -11.29 3.19 -14.33
CA PRO A 32 -12.01 1.92 -14.28
C PRO A 32 -11.32 0.78 -15.04
N HIS A 33 -10.60 1.10 -16.12
CA HIS A 33 -9.93 0.13 -16.99
C HIS A 33 -8.41 0.04 -16.77
N ALA A 34 -7.85 0.83 -15.86
CA ALA A 34 -6.41 0.97 -15.67
C ALA A 34 -5.99 0.94 -14.19
N GLY A 35 -6.44 -0.08 -13.47
CA GLY A 35 -5.97 -0.35 -12.10
C GLY A 35 -4.54 -0.88 -12.11
N ALA A 36 -3.74 -0.52 -11.11
CA ALA A 36 -2.34 -0.93 -10.90
C ALA A 36 -1.31 -0.42 -11.93
N ASP A 37 -1.72 -0.04 -13.13
CA ASP A 37 -0.84 0.44 -14.19
C ASP A 37 -1.25 1.84 -14.68
N PRO A 38 -0.65 2.92 -14.12
CA PRO A 38 -0.94 4.28 -14.55
C PRO A 38 -0.55 4.58 -16.01
N THR A 39 0.32 3.76 -16.62
CA THR A 39 0.72 3.96 -18.02
C THR A 39 -0.43 3.75 -19.00
N MET A 40 -1.52 3.10 -18.55
CA MET A 40 -2.73 2.86 -19.33
C MET A 40 -3.80 3.95 -19.19
N PHE A 41 -3.56 5.00 -18.44
CA PHE A 41 -4.54 6.07 -18.23
C PHE A 41 -4.93 6.76 -19.55
N LYS A 42 -6.22 7.09 -19.67
CA LYS A 42 -6.85 7.70 -20.84
C LYS A 42 -7.55 9.03 -20.53
N CYS A 43 -7.82 9.32 -19.26
CA CYS A 43 -8.35 10.63 -18.88
C CYS A 43 -7.32 11.70 -19.27
N MET A 44 -7.72 12.62 -20.16
CA MET A 44 -6.81 13.57 -20.81
C MET A 44 -7.11 15.00 -20.37
N ALA A 45 -6.10 15.84 -20.41
CA ALA A 45 -6.22 17.30 -20.39
C ALA A 45 -5.58 17.87 -21.64
N VAL A 46 -6.37 18.56 -22.43
CA VAL A 46 -5.94 19.23 -23.67
C VAL A 46 -5.80 20.73 -23.39
N GLU A 47 -4.69 21.31 -23.80
CA GLU A 47 -4.42 22.74 -23.66
C GLU A 47 -5.32 23.55 -24.60
N ASP A 48 -6.00 24.57 -24.05
CA ASP A 48 -6.89 25.47 -24.79
C ASP A 48 -6.74 26.92 -24.26
N GLY A 49 -5.96 27.71 -24.95
CA GLY A 49 -5.62 29.07 -24.53
C GLY A 49 -4.84 29.08 -23.22
N ASP A 50 -5.36 29.75 -22.20
CA ASP A 50 -4.77 29.82 -20.85
C ASP A 50 -5.27 28.73 -19.91
N ASP A 51 -6.09 27.81 -20.44
CA ASP A 51 -6.69 26.71 -19.69
C ASP A 51 -6.25 25.34 -20.18
N TYR A 52 -6.65 24.32 -19.42
CA TYR A 52 -6.75 22.93 -19.84
C TYR A 52 -8.19 22.45 -19.77
N VAL A 53 -8.60 21.63 -20.71
CA VAL A 53 -9.91 20.97 -20.75
C VAL A 53 -9.73 19.50 -20.46
N ILE A 54 -10.33 19.04 -19.35
CA ILE A 54 -10.20 17.66 -18.86
C ILE A 54 -11.42 16.86 -19.29
N ASN A 55 -11.14 15.68 -19.92
CA ASN A 55 -12.16 14.72 -20.32
C ASN A 55 -11.73 13.30 -19.96
N GLY A 56 -12.68 12.49 -19.43
CA GLY A 56 -12.44 11.09 -19.10
C GLY A 56 -13.08 10.65 -17.79
N GLU A 57 -12.66 9.50 -17.28
CA GLU A 57 -13.28 8.90 -16.10
C GLU A 57 -12.23 8.52 -15.05
N LYS A 58 -12.62 8.67 -13.79
CA LYS A 58 -11.84 8.24 -12.62
C LYS A 58 -12.75 7.51 -11.65
N TRP A 59 -12.20 6.53 -10.95
CA TRP A 59 -12.93 5.88 -9.88
C TRP A 59 -12.05 5.61 -8.66
N TYR A 60 -12.63 5.09 -7.59
CA TYR A 60 -11.99 5.02 -6.27
C TYR A 60 -11.47 6.39 -5.80
N SER A 61 -12.13 7.47 -6.25
CA SER A 61 -11.85 8.83 -5.80
C SER A 61 -12.46 9.05 -4.42
N SER A 62 -11.67 8.74 -3.38
CA SER A 62 -12.15 8.75 -2.00
C SER A 62 -12.60 10.14 -1.57
N ASN A 63 -13.76 10.20 -0.90
CA ASN A 63 -14.39 11.41 -0.38
C ASN A 63 -14.80 12.46 -1.45
N ALA A 64 -14.89 12.08 -2.72
CA ALA A 64 -15.19 13.03 -3.80
C ALA A 64 -16.47 13.87 -3.55
N ARG A 65 -17.51 13.29 -2.91
CA ARG A 65 -18.77 14.01 -2.61
C ARG A 65 -18.64 15.07 -1.52
N HIS A 66 -17.59 15.04 -0.74
CA HIS A 66 -17.34 15.94 0.38
C HIS A 66 -16.12 16.84 0.15
N ALA A 67 -15.43 16.60 -0.95
CA ALA A 67 -14.21 17.34 -1.28
C ALA A 67 -14.54 18.77 -1.72
N SER A 68 -13.76 19.73 -1.26
CA SER A 68 -13.78 21.11 -1.75
C SER A 68 -12.96 21.25 -3.03
N PHE A 69 -11.99 20.37 -3.23
CA PHE A 69 -11.20 20.26 -4.46
C PHE A 69 -10.68 18.85 -4.67
N LEU A 70 -10.38 18.55 -5.94
CA LEU A 70 -9.79 17.29 -6.35
C LEU A 70 -8.37 17.52 -6.88
N ILE A 71 -7.43 16.63 -6.56
CA ILE A 71 -6.15 16.53 -7.27
C ILE A 71 -6.33 15.46 -8.32
N VAL A 72 -6.42 15.86 -9.58
CA VAL A 72 -6.75 14.99 -10.71
C VAL A 72 -5.50 14.70 -11.52
N MET A 73 -5.16 13.41 -11.70
CA MET A 73 -4.03 12.96 -12.51
C MET A 73 -4.52 12.61 -13.92
N VAL A 74 -4.01 13.28 -14.93
CA VAL A 74 -4.47 13.20 -16.32
C VAL A 74 -3.33 13.13 -17.31
N VAL A 75 -3.56 12.58 -18.49
CA VAL A 75 -2.61 12.56 -19.60
C VAL A 75 -2.60 13.93 -20.28
N THR A 76 -1.44 14.58 -20.32
CA THR A 76 -1.21 15.85 -21.05
C THR A 76 -0.33 15.65 -22.28
N ASP A 77 0.50 14.62 -22.29
CA ASP A 77 1.53 14.39 -23.32
C ASP A 77 1.50 12.92 -23.76
N PRO A 78 0.53 12.53 -24.61
CA PRO A 78 0.29 11.11 -24.95
C PRO A 78 1.48 10.43 -25.65
N GLU A 79 2.31 11.21 -26.35
CA GLU A 79 3.47 10.70 -27.10
C GLU A 79 4.76 10.62 -26.25
N ALA A 80 4.73 11.13 -25.01
CA ALA A 80 5.88 11.07 -24.12
C ALA A 80 6.11 9.66 -23.55
N ALA A 81 7.27 9.43 -22.92
CA ALA A 81 7.57 8.17 -22.25
C ALA A 81 6.50 7.84 -21.19
N PRO A 82 6.16 6.56 -20.95
CA PRO A 82 4.97 6.14 -20.17
C PRO A 82 4.79 6.85 -18.82
N HIS A 83 5.87 7.10 -18.09
CA HIS A 83 5.80 7.79 -16.78
C HIS A 83 5.95 9.31 -16.87
N GLN A 84 6.11 9.87 -18.06
CA GLN A 84 6.22 11.30 -18.36
C GLN A 84 5.01 11.86 -19.12
N ARG A 85 3.96 11.08 -19.27
CA ARG A 85 2.75 11.44 -20.01
C ARG A 85 1.75 12.26 -19.21
N MET A 86 1.87 12.29 -17.88
CA MET A 86 0.80 12.72 -16.99
C MET A 86 1.17 13.95 -16.20
N SER A 87 0.20 14.83 -16.03
CA SER A 87 0.25 15.99 -15.14
C SER A 87 -0.83 15.91 -14.07
N GLN A 88 -0.72 16.69 -13.00
CA GLN A 88 -1.74 16.80 -11.96
C GLN A 88 -2.30 18.21 -11.93
N PHE A 89 -3.61 18.32 -11.72
CA PHE A 89 -4.31 19.59 -11.57
C PHE A 89 -5.11 19.63 -10.27
N ILE A 90 -5.12 20.81 -9.65
CA ILE A 90 -6.07 21.12 -8.60
C ILE A 90 -7.37 21.57 -9.30
N VAL A 91 -8.45 20.83 -9.07
CA VAL A 91 -9.76 21.10 -9.67
C VAL A 91 -10.75 21.38 -8.54
N PRO A 92 -11.27 22.61 -8.39
CA PRO A 92 -12.34 22.91 -7.44
C PRO A 92 -13.54 22.00 -7.67
N ALA A 93 -14.18 21.52 -6.61
CA ALA A 93 -15.23 20.50 -6.72
C ALA A 93 -16.50 21.00 -7.43
N GLU A 94 -16.74 22.31 -7.38
CA GLU A 94 -17.85 22.98 -8.05
C GLU A 94 -17.60 23.28 -9.54
N THR A 95 -16.42 22.95 -10.08
CA THR A 95 -16.11 23.19 -11.50
C THR A 95 -17.13 22.48 -12.39
N PRO A 96 -17.77 23.19 -13.33
CA PRO A 96 -18.72 22.56 -14.26
C PRO A 96 -18.10 21.38 -15.01
N GLY A 97 -18.91 20.34 -15.24
CA GLY A 97 -18.47 19.13 -15.95
C GLY A 97 -17.95 18.01 -15.05
N ILE A 98 -17.84 18.21 -13.74
CA ILE A 98 -17.53 17.14 -12.78
C ILE A 98 -18.82 16.40 -12.44
N ASN A 99 -18.96 15.17 -12.92
CA ASN A 99 -20.14 14.34 -12.72
C ASN A 99 -19.81 13.13 -11.86
N ILE A 100 -20.18 13.18 -10.56
CA ILE A 100 -20.05 12.02 -9.67
C ILE A 100 -21.23 11.07 -9.96
N LEU A 101 -20.98 10.06 -10.79
CA LEU A 101 -22.01 9.12 -11.27
C LEU A 101 -22.62 8.32 -10.13
N ARG A 102 -21.78 7.78 -9.25
CA ARG A 102 -22.18 7.06 -8.04
C ARG A 102 -20.99 6.92 -7.08
N ASN A 103 -21.27 6.48 -5.87
CA ASN A 103 -20.23 5.95 -5.00
C ASN A 103 -19.97 4.47 -5.29
N VAL A 104 -18.74 4.05 -5.13
CA VAL A 104 -18.30 2.66 -5.15
C VAL A 104 -18.02 2.23 -3.72
N GLY A 105 -18.68 1.17 -3.30
CA GLY A 105 -18.51 0.58 -1.97
C GLY A 105 -17.41 -0.48 -1.96
N VAL A 106 -17.01 -0.89 -0.77
CA VAL A 106 -16.05 -1.97 -0.55
C VAL A 106 -16.74 -3.13 0.19
N GLY A 107 -16.58 -4.34 -0.34
CA GLY A 107 -17.14 -5.55 0.28
C GLY A 107 -18.66 -5.58 0.30
N THR A 108 -19.26 -5.58 1.48
CA THR A 108 -20.70 -5.74 1.70
C THR A 108 -21.48 -4.42 1.71
N GLU A 109 -20.84 -3.30 1.44
CA GLU A 109 -21.56 -2.02 1.31
C GLU A 109 -22.56 -2.10 0.15
N ALA A 110 -23.76 -1.57 0.36
CA ALA A 110 -24.82 -1.60 -0.66
C ALA A 110 -24.41 -0.81 -1.92
N PRO A 111 -24.87 -1.21 -3.12
CA PRO A 111 -24.60 -0.48 -4.35
C PRO A 111 -24.94 1.01 -4.25
N GLY A 112 -24.02 1.87 -4.69
CA GLY A 112 -24.13 3.33 -4.60
C GLY A 112 -23.78 3.93 -3.21
N LYS A 113 -23.52 3.08 -2.22
CA LYS A 113 -22.99 3.48 -0.91
C LYS A 113 -21.46 3.44 -0.92
N GLY A 114 -20.83 3.74 0.22
CA GLY A 114 -19.39 3.83 0.34
C GLY A 114 -18.85 5.24 0.11
N SER A 115 -17.54 5.37 0.19
CA SER A 115 -16.86 6.68 0.21
C SER A 115 -16.06 7.00 -1.07
N HIS A 116 -16.05 6.09 -2.06
CA HIS A 116 -15.23 6.25 -3.26
C HIS A 116 -16.07 6.69 -4.46
N GLY A 117 -15.81 7.88 -4.98
CA GLY A 117 -16.54 8.38 -6.16
C GLY A 117 -16.10 7.68 -7.45
N TYR A 118 -17.07 7.34 -8.30
CA TYR A 118 -16.88 7.13 -9.72
C TYR A 118 -17.26 8.42 -10.42
N ILE A 119 -16.28 9.05 -11.06
CA ILE A 119 -16.40 10.42 -11.58
C ILE A 119 -16.18 10.39 -13.09
N ARG A 120 -17.02 11.10 -13.81
CA ARG A 120 -16.83 11.48 -15.22
C ARG A 120 -16.54 12.98 -15.29
N TYR A 121 -15.48 13.32 -16.01
CA TYR A 121 -15.09 14.68 -16.35
C TYR A 121 -15.51 14.92 -17.79
N GLU A 122 -16.35 15.95 -18.01
CA GLU A 122 -16.91 16.33 -19.31
C GLU A 122 -16.64 17.82 -19.52
N ASP A 123 -15.66 18.10 -20.38
CA ASP A 123 -15.20 19.46 -20.69
C ASP A 123 -14.86 20.30 -19.44
N VAL A 124 -14.26 19.68 -18.44
CA VAL A 124 -13.88 20.36 -17.20
C VAL A 124 -12.71 21.30 -17.46
N ARG A 125 -12.97 22.60 -17.41
CA ARG A 125 -12.01 23.65 -17.71
C ARG A 125 -11.31 24.13 -16.45
N VAL A 126 -9.98 24.13 -16.46
CA VAL A 126 -9.14 24.59 -15.36
C VAL A 126 -8.00 25.48 -15.85
N PRO A 127 -7.66 26.56 -15.16
CA PRO A 127 -6.51 27.40 -15.52
C PRO A 127 -5.19 26.64 -15.50
N LYS A 128 -4.26 27.02 -16.36
CA LYS A 128 -2.88 26.48 -16.34
C LYS A 128 -2.20 26.64 -14.98
N SER A 129 -2.51 27.69 -14.25
CA SER A 129 -2.01 27.96 -12.91
C SER A 129 -2.42 26.89 -11.88
N ASN A 130 -3.47 26.10 -12.15
CA ASN A 130 -3.90 25.00 -11.29
C ASN A 130 -3.07 23.73 -11.46
N MET A 131 -2.08 23.72 -12.37
CA MET A 131 -1.17 22.59 -12.49
C MET A 131 -0.34 22.43 -11.21
N LEU A 132 -0.32 21.22 -10.66
CA LEU A 132 0.37 20.89 -9.42
C LEU A 132 1.66 20.12 -9.70
N GLY A 133 2.77 20.79 -9.58
CA GLY A 133 4.08 20.27 -9.99
C GLY A 133 4.37 20.44 -11.49
N PRO A 134 5.53 19.97 -11.97
CA PRO A 134 5.91 20.13 -13.37
C PRO A 134 5.05 19.28 -14.33
N ARG A 135 4.81 19.81 -15.55
CA ARG A 135 4.14 19.08 -16.63
C ARG A 135 4.86 17.75 -16.92
N GLY A 136 4.09 16.69 -17.13
CA GLY A 136 4.59 15.36 -17.42
C GLY A 136 5.18 14.60 -16.21
N GLN A 137 5.20 15.18 -15.01
CA GLN A 137 5.83 14.57 -13.84
C GLN A 137 4.84 14.08 -12.76
N ALA A 138 3.57 13.97 -13.09
CA ALA A 138 2.55 13.56 -12.12
C ALA A 138 2.85 12.22 -11.45
N PHE A 139 3.46 11.28 -12.17
CA PHE A 139 3.83 9.99 -11.58
C PHE A 139 4.88 10.15 -10.45
N ALA A 140 5.92 10.94 -10.67
CA ALA A 140 6.94 11.23 -9.65
C ALA A 140 6.34 11.98 -8.46
N VAL A 141 5.50 13.01 -8.73
CA VAL A 141 4.76 13.76 -7.70
C VAL A 141 3.87 12.83 -6.87
N ALA A 142 3.14 11.91 -7.50
CA ALA A 142 2.31 10.93 -6.81
C ALA A 142 3.13 10.00 -5.90
N GLN A 143 4.35 9.60 -6.30
CA GLN A 143 5.20 8.73 -5.47
C GLN A 143 5.63 9.39 -4.15
N THR A 144 5.77 10.72 -4.12
CA THR A 144 6.04 11.47 -2.87
C THR A 144 4.94 11.24 -1.83
N ARG A 145 3.67 11.23 -2.24
CA ARG A 145 2.53 10.89 -1.37
C ARG A 145 2.49 9.40 -1.04
N LEU A 146 2.64 8.55 -2.06
CA LEU A 146 2.44 7.11 -1.91
C LEU A 146 3.52 6.46 -1.03
N GLY A 147 4.75 7.00 -1.01
CA GLY A 147 5.82 6.53 -0.13
C GLY A 147 5.42 6.59 1.35
N GLY A 148 5.04 7.78 1.81
CA GLY A 148 4.54 7.99 3.18
C GLY A 148 3.20 7.30 3.45
N GLY A 149 2.30 7.24 2.46
CA GLY A 149 1.01 6.56 2.58
C GLY A 149 1.14 5.07 2.88
N ARG A 150 2.09 4.38 2.25
CA ARG A 150 2.30 2.93 2.42
C ARG A 150 2.75 2.56 3.83
N ILE A 151 3.68 3.29 4.44
CA ILE A 151 4.08 3.04 5.84
C ILE A 151 2.94 3.36 6.80
N HIS A 152 2.18 4.43 6.55
CA HIS A 152 0.99 4.77 7.34
C HIS A 152 -0.07 3.66 7.29
N HIS A 153 -0.34 3.08 6.10
CA HIS A 153 -1.23 1.92 5.97
C HIS A 153 -0.74 0.73 6.80
N ALA A 154 0.55 0.42 6.77
CA ALA A 154 1.12 -0.70 7.52
C ALA A 154 0.98 -0.48 9.04
N MET A 155 1.29 0.71 9.55
CA MET A 155 1.17 1.05 10.96
C MET A 155 -0.28 0.96 11.44
N ARG A 156 -1.22 1.55 10.69
CA ARG A 156 -2.65 1.52 11.02
C ARG A 156 -3.22 0.10 11.00
N THR A 157 -2.82 -0.70 10.01
CA THR A 157 -3.25 -2.10 9.90
C THR A 157 -2.70 -2.95 11.04
N LEU A 158 -1.47 -2.69 11.50
CA LEU A 158 -0.92 -3.35 12.68
C LEU A 158 -1.81 -3.12 13.93
N GLY A 159 -2.34 -1.91 14.11
CA GLY A 159 -3.31 -1.63 15.17
C GLY A 159 -4.60 -2.47 15.05
N GLN A 160 -5.09 -2.70 13.82
CA GLN A 160 -6.24 -3.57 13.59
C GLN A 160 -5.92 -5.04 13.88
N ILE A 161 -4.74 -5.52 13.47
CA ILE A 161 -4.24 -6.88 13.75
C ILE A 161 -4.18 -7.09 15.27
N LYS A 162 -3.58 -6.15 16.00
CA LYS A 162 -3.49 -6.20 17.46
C LYS A 162 -4.87 -6.28 18.12
N LYS A 163 -5.83 -5.47 17.66
CA LYS A 163 -7.20 -5.49 18.16
C LYS A 163 -7.87 -6.86 17.94
N ALA A 164 -7.72 -7.45 16.75
CA ALA A 164 -8.25 -8.79 16.48
C ALA A 164 -7.60 -9.87 17.36
N PHE A 165 -6.29 -9.76 17.57
CA PHE A 165 -5.56 -10.65 18.46
C PHE A 165 -6.02 -10.56 19.92
N ASP A 166 -6.23 -9.35 20.44
CA ASP A 166 -6.70 -9.15 21.80
C ASP A 166 -8.09 -9.75 22.01
N MET A 167 -9.02 -9.50 21.09
CA MET A 167 -10.37 -10.11 21.13
C MET A 167 -10.30 -11.64 21.05
N MET A 168 -9.37 -12.21 20.27
CA MET A 168 -9.16 -13.65 20.19
C MET A 168 -8.70 -14.23 21.51
N CYS A 169 -7.72 -13.62 22.18
CA CYS A 169 -7.23 -14.05 23.48
C CYS A 169 -8.29 -13.95 24.58
N GLU A 170 -9.01 -12.82 24.63
CA GLU A 170 -10.13 -12.63 25.57
C GLU A 170 -11.20 -13.71 25.39
N ARG A 171 -11.57 -13.99 24.12
CA ARG A 171 -12.55 -15.05 23.80
C ARG A 171 -12.06 -16.42 24.23
N ALA A 172 -10.79 -16.74 23.97
CA ALA A 172 -10.22 -18.03 24.31
C ALA A 172 -10.24 -18.31 25.82
N LEU A 173 -10.00 -17.27 26.63
CA LEU A 173 -10.02 -17.38 28.10
C LEU A 173 -11.43 -17.41 28.70
N SER A 174 -12.41 -16.80 28.02
CA SER A 174 -13.77 -16.66 28.59
C SER A 174 -14.77 -17.72 28.11
N ARG A 175 -14.53 -18.36 26.96
CA ARG A 175 -15.46 -19.34 26.38
C ARG A 175 -15.18 -20.75 26.83
N GLN A 176 -16.19 -21.42 27.39
CA GLN A 176 -16.17 -22.85 27.74
C GLN A 176 -16.90 -23.69 26.68
N THR A 177 -16.41 -24.90 26.44
CA THR A 177 -17.05 -25.91 25.60
C THR A 177 -16.56 -27.30 26.03
N LYS A 178 -17.48 -28.27 26.11
CA LYS A 178 -17.17 -29.64 26.56
C LYS A 178 -16.40 -29.71 27.90
N GLY A 179 -16.79 -28.85 28.86
CA GLY A 179 -16.23 -28.84 30.21
C GLY A 179 -14.89 -28.13 30.38
N GLU A 180 -14.32 -27.52 29.32
CA GLU A 180 -13.03 -26.85 29.36
C GLU A 180 -13.10 -25.46 28.73
N ILE A 181 -12.23 -24.55 29.12
CA ILE A 181 -12.04 -23.27 28.42
C ILE A 181 -11.36 -23.49 27.06
N LEU A 182 -11.64 -22.60 26.10
CA LEU A 182 -11.02 -22.72 24.76
C LEU A 182 -9.49 -22.64 24.82
N ALA A 183 -8.94 -21.83 25.72
CA ALA A 183 -7.49 -21.64 25.87
C ALA A 183 -6.73 -22.92 26.23
N ASP A 184 -7.39 -23.94 26.82
CA ASP A 184 -6.75 -25.21 27.17
C ASP A 184 -6.62 -26.17 25.98
N LYS A 185 -7.24 -25.85 24.85
CA LYS A 185 -7.23 -26.69 23.65
C LYS A 185 -6.00 -26.38 22.77
N GLN A 186 -5.20 -27.40 22.45
CA GLN A 186 -3.97 -27.25 21.65
C GLN A 186 -4.20 -26.53 20.31
N MET A 187 -5.28 -26.84 19.58
CA MET A 187 -5.60 -26.16 18.31
C MET A 187 -5.97 -24.66 18.48
N VAL A 188 -6.35 -24.23 19.66
CA VAL A 188 -6.56 -22.83 19.99
C VAL A 188 -5.24 -22.17 20.36
N GLN A 189 -4.41 -22.85 21.15
CA GLN A 189 -3.07 -22.41 21.52
C GLN A 189 -2.19 -22.19 20.28
N GLU A 190 -2.24 -23.11 19.30
CA GLU A 190 -1.57 -22.98 17.99
C GLU A 190 -1.97 -21.66 17.29
N LYS A 191 -3.29 -21.40 17.18
CA LYS A 191 -3.79 -20.17 16.53
C LYS A 191 -3.32 -18.90 17.23
N ILE A 192 -3.27 -18.92 18.55
CA ILE A 192 -2.79 -17.79 19.35
C ILE A 192 -1.28 -17.60 19.13
N ALA A 193 -0.50 -18.69 19.21
CA ALA A 193 0.95 -18.63 19.02
C ALA A 193 1.34 -18.14 17.63
N ASP A 194 0.76 -18.71 16.56
CA ASP A 194 1.01 -18.30 15.18
C ASP A 194 0.65 -16.83 14.96
N SER A 195 -0.51 -16.40 15.50
CA SER A 195 -0.95 -15.02 15.35
C SER A 195 -0.01 -14.04 16.05
N TRP A 196 0.48 -14.38 17.23
CA TRP A 196 1.44 -13.55 17.96
C TRP A 196 2.77 -13.45 17.21
N ILE A 197 3.30 -14.60 16.73
CA ILE A 197 4.56 -14.67 15.99
C ILE A 197 4.48 -13.83 14.72
N GLU A 198 3.45 -14.03 13.90
CA GLU A 198 3.26 -13.30 12.64
C GLU A 198 3.09 -11.79 12.87
N MET A 199 2.30 -11.41 13.89
CA MET A 199 2.09 -10.02 14.27
C MET A 199 3.38 -9.34 14.71
N GLU A 200 4.20 -10.00 15.57
CA GLU A 200 5.45 -9.43 16.06
C GLU A 200 6.52 -9.35 14.96
N GLN A 201 6.62 -10.35 14.09
CA GLN A 201 7.49 -10.27 12.91
C GLN A 201 7.12 -9.08 12.02
N PHE A 202 5.83 -8.91 11.76
CA PHE A 202 5.35 -7.78 10.97
C PHE A 202 5.57 -6.43 11.68
N ARG A 203 5.33 -6.36 13.00
CA ARG A 203 5.58 -5.16 13.81
C ARG A 203 7.04 -4.73 13.74
N LEU A 204 7.97 -5.66 13.92
CA LEU A 204 9.40 -5.38 13.84
C LEU A 204 9.82 -4.92 12.44
N LEU A 205 9.24 -5.50 11.38
CA LEU A 205 9.49 -5.08 10.00
C LEU A 205 9.00 -3.65 9.76
N VAL A 206 7.82 -3.28 10.30
CA VAL A 206 7.27 -1.91 10.23
C VAL A 206 8.15 -0.93 10.99
N LEU A 207 8.54 -1.26 12.23
CA LEU A 207 9.42 -0.41 13.04
C LEU A 207 10.79 -0.19 12.39
N ARG A 208 11.40 -1.26 11.87
CA ARG A 208 12.65 -1.17 11.12
C ARG A 208 12.50 -0.26 9.90
N THR A 209 11.38 -0.36 9.18
CA THR A 209 11.13 0.49 8.01
C THR A 209 10.99 1.95 8.41
N ALA A 210 10.24 2.25 9.48
CA ALA A 210 10.10 3.61 10.01
C ALA A 210 11.45 4.19 10.43
N TRP A 211 12.23 3.43 11.20
CA TRP A 211 13.59 3.82 11.61
C TRP A 211 14.50 4.14 10.42
N ARG A 212 14.45 3.30 9.34
CA ARG A 212 15.22 3.56 8.12
C ARG A 212 14.76 4.82 7.39
N ILE A 213 13.45 5.10 7.38
CA ILE A 213 12.94 6.35 6.81
C ILE A 213 13.52 7.55 7.55
N ASP A 214 13.54 7.52 8.88
CA ASP A 214 14.10 8.59 9.71
C ASP A 214 15.62 8.75 9.48
N GLN A 215 16.34 7.63 9.33
CA GLN A 215 17.79 7.65 9.09
C GLN A 215 18.17 8.24 7.74
N TYR A 216 17.45 7.90 6.69
CA TYR A 216 17.82 8.30 5.33
C TYR A 216 17.09 9.54 4.83
N ASN A 217 15.93 9.86 5.40
CA ASN A 217 14.99 10.90 4.94
C ASN A 217 14.78 10.87 3.41
N ASP A 218 14.77 9.66 2.83
CA ASP A 218 14.68 9.40 1.40
C ASP A 218 13.91 8.09 1.14
N TYR A 219 12.70 8.19 0.63
CA TYR A 219 11.85 7.05 0.33
C TYR A 219 12.41 6.13 -0.77
N LEU A 220 13.28 6.64 -1.66
CA LEU A 220 13.89 5.81 -2.70
C LEU A 220 14.91 4.84 -2.10
N LYS A 221 15.71 5.29 -1.13
CA LYS A 221 16.67 4.45 -0.41
C LYS A 221 15.98 3.38 0.44
N VAL A 222 14.77 3.63 0.92
CA VAL A 222 13.98 2.72 1.76
C VAL A 222 12.90 1.97 0.96
N ARG A 223 12.92 2.10 -0.38
CA ARG A 223 11.89 1.53 -1.26
C ARG A 223 11.70 0.02 -1.09
N LYS A 224 12.78 -0.72 -0.86
CA LYS A 224 12.74 -2.18 -0.60
C LYS A 224 11.91 -2.50 0.64
N ASP A 225 12.19 -1.82 1.75
CA ASP A 225 11.52 -2.06 3.03
C ASP A 225 10.05 -1.62 2.99
N ILE A 226 9.75 -0.47 2.39
CA ILE A 226 8.38 0.02 2.17
C ILE A 226 7.56 -0.98 1.33
N ALA A 227 8.15 -1.54 0.28
CA ALA A 227 7.50 -2.56 -0.53
C ALA A 227 7.30 -3.87 0.27
N ALA A 228 8.26 -4.27 1.10
CA ALA A 228 8.18 -5.47 1.91
C ALA A 228 7.04 -5.40 2.94
N ILE A 229 6.91 -4.30 3.69
CA ILE A 229 5.80 -4.14 4.65
C ILE A 229 4.44 -4.12 3.94
N LYS A 230 4.38 -3.48 2.77
CA LYS A 230 3.14 -3.41 1.97
C LYS A 230 2.74 -4.79 1.43
N ALA A 231 3.71 -5.63 1.04
CA ALA A 231 3.47 -6.99 0.57
C ALA A 231 3.09 -7.97 1.70
N ALA A 232 3.68 -7.82 2.88
CA ALA A 232 3.41 -8.70 4.04
C ALA A 232 2.07 -8.39 4.73
N MET A 233 1.70 -7.11 4.78
CA MET A 233 0.57 -6.58 5.54
C MET A 233 -0.76 -7.33 5.29
N PRO A 234 -1.23 -7.55 4.03
CA PRO A 234 -2.54 -8.15 3.80
C PRO A 234 -2.64 -9.58 4.33
N LYS A 235 -1.57 -10.37 4.16
CA LYS A 235 -1.53 -11.75 4.61
C LYS A 235 -1.60 -11.85 6.14
N VAL A 236 -0.76 -11.11 6.85
CA VAL A 236 -0.76 -11.13 8.32
C VAL A 236 -2.10 -10.65 8.87
N TYR A 237 -2.65 -9.59 8.26
CA TYR A 237 -3.96 -9.07 8.65
C TYR A 237 -5.07 -10.11 8.44
N HIS A 238 -5.12 -10.73 7.27
CA HIS A 238 -6.08 -11.77 6.94
C HIS A 238 -5.98 -12.96 7.91
N ASP A 239 -4.79 -13.48 8.14
CA ASP A 239 -4.60 -14.73 8.88
C ASP A 239 -4.95 -14.57 10.36
N VAL A 240 -4.51 -13.48 11.00
CA VAL A 240 -4.86 -13.20 12.40
C VAL A 240 -6.36 -12.97 12.56
N VAL A 241 -6.98 -12.18 11.69
CA VAL A 241 -8.44 -11.92 11.75
C VAL A 241 -9.24 -13.18 11.46
N SER A 242 -8.84 -14.01 10.51
CA SER A 242 -9.49 -15.28 10.19
C SER A 242 -9.45 -16.23 11.39
N ARG A 243 -8.31 -16.36 12.07
CA ARG A 243 -8.18 -17.17 13.29
C ARG A 243 -9.06 -16.62 14.42
N ALA A 244 -9.09 -15.30 14.62
CA ALA A 244 -9.93 -14.64 15.62
C ALA A 244 -11.42 -14.88 15.35
N LEU A 245 -11.88 -14.72 14.10
CA LEU A 245 -13.23 -15.02 13.68
C LEU A 245 -13.62 -16.47 14.01
N HIS A 246 -12.77 -17.42 13.65
CA HIS A 246 -13.02 -18.85 13.92
C HIS A 246 -13.14 -19.16 15.41
N ILE A 247 -12.31 -18.57 16.27
CA ILE A 247 -12.37 -18.77 17.73
C ILE A 247 -13.68 -18.20 18.32
N HIS A 248 -14.24 -17.16 17.69
CA HIS A 248 -15.54 -16.62 18.09
C HIS A 248 -16.74 -17.46 17.60
N GLY A 249 -16.53 -18.35 16.60
CA GLY A 249 -17.60 -19.19 16.06
C GLY A 249 -18.68 -18.35 15.34
N SER A 250 -19.96 -18.69 15.56
CA SER A 250 -21.09 -17.96 14.94
C SER A 250 -21.13 -16.48 15.28
N LEU A 251 -20.69 -16.10 16.48
CA LEU A 251 -20.54 -14.70 16.89
C LEU A 251 -19.52 -13.99 15.97
N GLY A 252 -18.41 -14.66 15.61
CA GLY A 252 -17.36 -14.09 14.79
C GLY A 252 -17.78 -13.71 13.37
N ILE A 253 -18.72 -14.46 12.78
CA ILE A 253 -19.26 -14.17 11.42
C ILE A 253 -20.45 -13.20 11.46
N SER A 254 -21.00 -12.91 12.63
CA SER A 254 -22.14 -12.01 12.77
C SER A 254 -21.74 -10.54 12.60
N ASN A 255 -22.72 -9.67 12.44
CA ASN A 255 -22.53 -8.23 12.41
C ASN A 255 -22.33 -7.59 13.81
N GLU A 256 -22.35 -8.41 14.86
CA GLU A 256 -22.03 -7.99 16.23
C GLU A 256 -20.50 -7.82 16.45
N MET A 257 -19.70 -8.45 15.58
CA MET A 257 -18.23 -8.40 15.65
C MET A 257 -17.63 -7.79 14.38
N PRO A 258 -16.46 -7.13 14.47
CA PRO A 258 -15.87 -6.41 13.34
C PRO A 258 -15.14 -7.31 12.34
N PHE A 259 -15.03 -8.63 12.57
CA PHE A 259 -14.11 -9.50 11.84
C PHE A 259 -14.40 -9.60 10.34
N THR A 260 -15.66 -9.64 9.93
CA THR A 260 -16.03 -9.68 8.51
C THR A 260 -15.57 -8.41 7.78
N SER A 261 -15.76 -7.24 8.37
CA SER A 261 -15.23 -5.98 7.82
C SER A 261 -13.71 -5.94 7.80
N MET A 262 -13.06 -6.48 8.85
CA MET A 262 -11.60 -6.59 8.93
C MET A 262 -11.04 -7.53 7.86
N LEU A 263 -11.70 -8.67 7.56
CA LEU A 263 -11.32 -9.57 6.48
C LEU A 263 -11.40 -8.88 5.12
N ILE A 264 -12.49 -8.19 4.83
CA ILE A 264 -12.61 -7.37 3.61
C ILE A 264 -11.51 -6.31 3.58
N GLY A 265 -11.25 -5.66 4.72
CA GLY A 265 -10.14 -4.71 4.87
C GLY A 265 -8.77 -5.29 4.52
N SER A 266 -8.52 -6.57 4.81
CA SER A 266 -7.25 -7.23 4.46
C SER A 266 -7.05 -7.32 2.95
N TYR A 267 -8.09 -7.66 2.20
CA TYR A 267 -8.06 -7.66 0.73
C TYR A 267 -7.91 -6.24 0.16
N ALA A 268 -8.65 -5.27 0.71
CA ALA A 268 -8.53 -3.87 0.30
C ALA A 268 -7.09 -3.35 0.49
N MET A 269 -6.44 -3.70 1.60
CA MET A 269 -5.03 -3.35 1.85
C MET A 269 -4.06 -4.07 0.90
N GLY A 270 -4.45 -5.21 0.33
CA GLY A 270 -3.69 -5.90 -0.71
C GLY A 270 -3.75 -5.25 -2.08
N LEU A 271 -4.70 -4.35 -2.31
CA LEU A 271 -4.97 -3.71 -3.61
C LEU A 271 -4.63 -2.22 -3.61
N ALA A 272 -5.03 -1.48 -2.56
CA ALA A 272 -4.82 -0.03 -2.47
C ALA A 272 -3.34 0.35 -2.46
N ASP A 273 -3.00 1.49 -3.07
CA ASP A 273 -1.64 2.04 -3.18
C ASP A 273 -0.61 1.08 -3.84
N GLY A 274 -1.11 0.26 -4.75
CA GLY A 274 -0.39 -0.77 -5.49
C GLY A 274 -0.65 -2.18 -4.96
N PRO A 275 -0.98 -3.13 -5.86
CA PRO A 275 -1.22 -4.52 -5.52
C PRO A 275 0.00 -5.19 -4.85
N THR A 276 -0.29 -6.22 -4.06
CA THR A 276 0.73 -7.04 -3.38
C THR A 276 1.81 -7.54 -4.35
N GLU A 277 1.42 -7.95 -5.55
CA GLU A 277 2.31 -8.49 -6.60
C GLU A 277 3.31 -7.46 -7.08
N VAL A 278 2.89 -6.21 -7.30
CA VAL A 278 3.76 -5.09 -7.70
C VAL A 278 4.83 -4.84 -6.63
N HIS A 279 4.44 -4.92 -5.36
CA HIS A 279 5.38 -4.75 -4.25
C HIS A 279 6.36 -5.92 -4.13
N LYS A 280 5.90 -7.17 -4.31
CA LYS A 280 6.78 -8.36 -4.35
C LYS A 280 7.81 -8.26 -5.47
N VAL A 281 7.42 -7.85 -6.68
CA VAL A 281 8.34 -7.61 -7.79
C VAL A 281 9.37 -6.52 -7.43
N THR A 282 8.92 -5.46 -6.75
CA THR A 282 9.82 -4.40 -6.28
C THR A 282 10.85 -4.93 -5.29
N VAL A 283 10.43 -5.73 -4.30
CA VAL A 283 11.33 -6.36 -3.32
C VAL A 283 12.35 -7.23 -4.03
N ALA A 284 11.90 -8.15 -4.90
CA ALA A 284 12.79 -9.08 -5.61
C ALA A 284 13.85 -8.33 -6.44
N ARG A 285 13.43 -7.33 -7.23
CA ARG A 285 14.34 -6.51 -8.04
C ARG A 285 15.36 -5.74 -7.19
N GLN A 286 14.96 -5.25 -6.01
CA GLN A 286 15.88 -4.53 -5.12
C GLN A 286 16.83 -5.49 -4.40
N VAL A 287 16.39 -6.69 -4.03
CA VAL A 287 17.25 -7.73 -3.44
C VAL A 287 18.30 -8.17 -4.45
N LEU A 288 17.89 -8.50 -5.68
CA LEU A 288 18.80 -9.01 -6.71
C LEU A 288 19.91 -8.01 -7.11
N ARG A 289 19.76 -6.72 -6.83
CA ARG A 289 20.83 -5.72 -7.06
C ARG A 289 22.04 -5.88 -6.14
N ASP A 290 21.87 -6.58 -5.03
CA ASP A 290 22.93 -6.82 -4.05
C ASP A 290 23.77 -8.07 -4.44
N TYR A 291 23.50 -8.72 -5.59
CA TYR A 291 24.15 -9.95 -6.05
C TYR A 291 24.70 -9.80 -7.45
N GLU A 292 25.86 -10.45 -7.68
CA GLU A 292 26.45 -10.57 -8.99
C GLU A 292 26.14 -11.94 -9.61
N PRO A 293 25.95 -12.03 -10.94
CA PRO A 293 25.72 -13.30 -11.58
C PRO A 293 27.00 -14.15 -11.56
N SER A 294 26.86 -15.45 -11.28
CA SER A 294 27.96 -16.39 -11.50
C SER A 294 28.27 -16.50 -12.99
N GLN A 295 29.55 -16.39 -13.36
CA GLN A 295 30.02 -16.58 -14.75
C GLN A 295 30.34 -18.06 -15.03
N ASP A 296 30.29 -18.91 -14.04
CA ASP A 296 30.61 -20.32 -14.11
C ASP A 296 29.34 -21.17 -14.19
N LEU A 297 29.46 -22.42 -14.71
CA LEU A 297 28.35 -23.38 -14.74
C LEU A 297 27.78 -23.65 -13.34
N PHE A 298 28.68 -23.68 -12.35
CA PHE A 298 28.30 -23.91 -10.96
C PHE A 298 28.38 -22.64 -10.13
N PRO A 299 27.40 -22.39 -9.23
CA PRO A 299 27.47 -21.26 -8.30
C PRO A 299 28.67 -21.39 -7.36
N SER A 300 29.10 -20.27 -6.75
CA SER A 300 30.25 -20.20 -5.83
C SER A 300 30.10 -21.11 -4.61
N TYR A 301 28.87 -21.55 -4.27
CA TYR A 301 28.55 -22.48 -3.19
C TYR A 301 28.44 -23.95 -3.64
N SER A 302 28.96 -24.31 -4.83
CA SER A 302 29.05 -25.70 -5.23
C SER A 302 29.91 -26.49 -4.23
N LEU A 303 29.39 -27.62 -3.76
CA LEU A 303 30.06 -28.38 -2.68
C LEU A 303 31.47 -28.86 -3.07
N PRO A 304 31.76 -29.39 -4.30
CA PRO A 304 33.11 -29.74 -4.68
C PRO A 304 34.07 -28.56 -4.57
N ARG A 305 33.71 -27.37 -5.09
CA ARG A 305 34.55 -26.18 -5.00
C ARG A 305 34.78 -25.77 -3.53
N ARG A 306 33.76 -25.80 -2.70
CA ARG A 306 33.89 -25.46 -1.29
C ARG A 306 34.77 -26.44 -0.54
N GLN A 307 34.78 -27.73 -0.93
CA GLN A 307 35.68 -28.74 -0.41
C GLN A 307 37.13 -28.48 -0.84
N GLU A 308 37.35 -28.17 -2.11
CA GLU A 308 38.67 -27.78 -2.62
C GLU A 308 39.23 -26.57 -1.89
N ASP A 309 38.41 -25.50 -1.75
CA ASP A 309 38.76 -24.28 -1.01
C ASP A 309 39.08 -24.59 0.48
N ALA A 310 38.27 -25.44 1.12
CA ALA A 310 38.49 -25.83 2.50
C ALA A 310 39.77 -26.66 2.68
N ILE A 311 40.06 -27.57 1.77
CA ILE A 311 41.32 -28.36 1.76
C ILE A 311 42.52 -27.44 1.53
N ALA A 312 42.43 -26.50 0.62
CA ALA A 312 43.47 -25.52 0.35
C ALA A 312 43.80 -24.62 1.55
N LEU A 313 42.78 -24.23 2.33
CA LEU A 313 42.93 -23.37 3.48
C LEU A 313 43.26 -24.08 4.79
N TYR A 314 42.71 -25.30 4.98
CA TYR A 314 42.73 -26.01 6.26
C TYR A 314 43.23 -27.46 6.17
N GLY A 315 43.81 -27.87 5.04
CA GLY A 315 44.23 -29.26 4.81
C GLY A 315 45.05 -29.86 5.95
N ASP A 316 46.09 -29.13 6.40
CA ASP A 316 46.96 -29.59 7.50
C ASP A 316 46.23 -29.70 8.87
N GLN A 317 45.16 -28.90 9.04
CA GLN A 317 44.33 -29.00 10.27
C GLN A 317 43.38 -30.18 10.20
N ILE A 318 42.77 -30.38 9.02
CA ILE A 318 41.85 -31.49 8.74
C ILE A 318 42.57 -32.81 8.89
N GLU A 319 43.78 -32.96 8.35
CA GLU A 319 44.60 -34.17 8.47
C GLU A 319 44.96 -34.47 9.94
N ARG A 320 45.32 -33.45 10.73
CA ARG A 320 45.60 -33.60 12.17
C ARG A 320 44.36 -34.02 12.96
N GLU A 321 43.24 -33.47 12.68
CA GLU A 321 41.97 -33.79 13.34
C GLU A 321 41.53 -35.24 13.00
N ILE A 322 41.61 -35.63 11.73
CA ILE A 322 41.28 -37.01 11.29
C ILE A 322 42.24 -38.04 11.89
N ALA A 323 43.53 -37.70 12.02
CA ALA A 323 44.53 -38.60 12.60
C ALA A 323 44.37 -38.84 14.12
N THR A 324 43.55 -38.03 14.78
CA THR A 324 43.23 -38.11 16.21
C THR A 324 41.98 -38.94 16.52
N TRP A 325 41.24 -39.38 15.49
CA TRP A 325 40.08 -40.29 15.58
C TRP A 325 40.45 -41.69 15.13
#